data_b1051028dfeb53a42b55c14d0f8a3de9
#
_entry.id   b1051028dfeb53a42b55c14d0f8a3de9
#
_cell.length_a   1.000
_cell.length_b   1.000
_cell.length_c   1.000
_cell.angle_alpha   90.00
_cell.angle_beta   90.00
_cell.angle_gamma   90.00
#
_symmetry.space_group_name_H-M   'P 1'
#
loop_
_entity.id
_entity.type
_entity.pdbx_description
1 polymer ?
#
loop_
_entity_poly.entity_id
_entity_poly.type
_entity_poly.pdbx_seq_one_letter_code
_entity_poly.pdbx_strand_id
1 'polypeptide(L)'
;MRKEYMFMIIAGFFWGSGHPVIRSILTSSNPHMDSVQIAFLSTLISSLVLLVFVLLFRHSLPSFERSREVFLLAGLAGGLQFGLYPLLSYTALAFIPPSTNAMLVNAAPLFVALLSMFILGERLTGLGYLGLFGAFIGIVLLVQGLSVTMQSGVFPGAFLSISGAIITSFYSIIGRKLMRTHEPVLVSAVGALFGTFILTVICFLTSRLNELIWINTTHLYLVIYWAVAQAFGSLLFFAAMRRLEAPRASVFMFMSPLTATLLSVAFLGERITPQFVAGSILIITGITLTQRKYVNKTKN
;
A
#
# COMPACT_ATOMS: atom_id res chain seq x y z
N MET A 1 -19.64 0.25 18.82
CA MET A 1 -18.35 0.00 18.17
C MET A 1 -17.44 1.22 18.41
N ARG A 2 -16.18 1.04 18.80
CA ARG A 2 -15.28 2.20 19.02
C ARG A 2 -15.04 2.90 17.68
N LYS A 3 -15.04 4.24 17.66
CA LYS A 3 -14.84 5.06 16.45
C LYS A 3 -13.58 4.67 15.66
N GLU A 4 -12.56 4.27 16.37
CA GLU A 4 -11.27 3.87 15.80
C GLU A 4 -11.38 2.63 14.90
N TYR A 5 -12.20 1.64 15.29
CA TYR A 5 -12.42 0.45 14.44
C TYR A 5 -13.16 0.81 13.16
N MET A 6 -14.14 1.69 13.24
CA MET A 6 -14.84 2.19 12.07
C MET A 6 -13.88 2.92 11.11
N PHE A 7 -12.98 3.76 11.65
CA PHE A 7 -11.96 4.44 10.85
C PHE A 7 -11.05 3.46 10.11
N MET A 8 -10.63 2.38 10.77
CA MET A 8 -9.80 1.34 10.16
C MET A 8 -10.54 0.57 9.06
N ILE A 9 -11.80 0.23 9.27
CA ILE A 9 -12.64 -0.44 8.27
C ILE A 9 -12.79 0.44 7.03
N ILE A 10 -13.14 1.73 7.23
CA ILE A 10 -13.30 2.69 6.12
C ILE A 10 -11.97 2.92 5.39
N ALA A 11 -10.85 3.05 6.12
CA ALA A 11 -9.53 3.19 5.52
C ALA A 11 -9.17 1.96 4.66
N GLY A 12 -9.42 0.75 5.17
CA GLY A 12 -9.20 -0.49 4.44
C GLY A 12 -10.09 -0.61 3.20
N PHE A 13 -11.35 -0.16 3.29
CA PHE A 13 -12.25 -0.09 2.15
C PHE A 13 -11.71 0.86 1.06
N PHE A 14 -11.31 2.07 1.43
CA PHE A 14 -10.75 3.03 0.49
C PHE A 14 -9.49 2.49 -0.19
N TRP A 15 -8.55 1.95 0.57
CA TRP A 15 -7.31 1.40 -0.01
C TRP A 15 -7.57 0.18 -0.90
N GLY A 16 -8.51 -0.69 -0.49
CA GLY A 16 -8.86 -1.87 -1.27
C GLY A 16 -9.56 -1.53 -2.59
N SER A 17 -10.39 -0.48 -2.61
CA SER A 17 -11.12 -0.07 -3.82
C SER A 17 -10.19 0.44 -4.94
N GLY A 18 -9.00 0.91 -4.61
CA GLY A 18 -8.04 1.40 -5.58
C GLY A 18 -7.57 0.34 -6.58
N HIS A 19 -7.36 -0.90 -6.14
CA HIS A 19 -6.87 -1.96 -7.02
C HIS A 19 -7.81 -2.23 -8.22
N PRO A 20 -9.11 -2.51 -8.02
CA PRO A 20 -10.03 -2.69 -9.15
C PRO A 20 -10.26 -1.41 -9.97
N VAL A 21 -10.27 -0.24 -9.33
CA VAL A 21 -10.40 1.04 -10.04
C VAL A 21 -9.23 1.26 -10.99
N ILE A 22 -8.00 1.08 -10.54
CA ILE A 22 -6.81 1.23 -11.38
C ILE A 22 -6.81 0.18 -12.50
N ARG A 23 -7.16 -1.08 -12.18
CA ARG A 23 -7.25 -2.13 -13.19
C ARG A 23 -8.25 -1.78 -14.28
N SER A 24 -9.42 -1.24 -13.93
CA SER A 24 -10.44 -0.85 -14.91
C SER A 24 -9.95 0.23 -15.88
N ILE A 25 -9.12 1.17 -15.42
CA ILE A 25 -8.50 2.19 -16.28
C ILE A 25 -7.46 1.54 -17.20
N LEU A 26 -6.57 0.69 -16.66
CA LEU A 26 -5.50 0.04 -17.41
C LEU A 26 -6.00 -0.93 -18.48
N THR A 27 -7.18 -1.53 -18.30
CA THR A 27 -7.77 -2.47 -19.24
C THR A 27 -8.82 -1.87 -20.14
N SER A 28 -9.07 -0.58 -20.04
CA SER A 28 -10.01 0.15 -20.91
C SER A 28 -9.48 0.23 -22.35
N SER A 29 -10.39 0.07 -23.30
CA SER A 29 -10.04 0.03 -24.73
C SER A 29 -9.80 1.40 -25.37
N ASN A 30 -10.10 2.54 -24.69
CA ASN A 30 -10.02 3.86 -25.37
C ASN A 30 -9.98 5.07 -24.41
N PRO A 31 -9.19 6.10 -24.72
CA PRO A 31 -7.73 6.07 -24.58
C PRO A 31 -7.37 5.70 -23.14
N HIS A 32 -6.60 4.68 -22.96
CA HIS A 32 -6.18 4.22 -21.64
C HIS A 32 -5.03 5.09 -21.10
N MET A 33 -5.05 5.31 -19.78
CA MET A 33 -3.89 5.83 -19.07
C MET A 33 -2.96 4.67 -18.72
N ASP A 34 -1.67 4.91 -18.78
CA ASP A 34 -0.70 3.93 -18.30
C ASP A 34 -0.48 4.04 -16.77
N SER A 35 0.26 3.06 -16.24
CA SER A 35 0.54 2.99 -14.80
C SER A 35 1.34 4.20 -14.27
N VAL A 36 2.20 4.81 -15.10
CA VAL A 36 2.99 5.98 -14.73
C VAL A 36 2.11 7.21 -14.57
N GLN A 37 1.20 7.44 -15.52
CA GLN A 37 0.25 8.55 -15.51
C GLN A 37 -0.72 8.44 -14.34
N ILE A 38 -1.27 7.25 -14.09
CA ILE A 38 -2.17 7.00 -12.95
C ILE A 38 -1.42 7.22 -11.63
N ALA A 39 -0.19 6.70 -11.49
CA ALA A 39 0.61 6.89 -10.29
C ALA A 39 0.92 8.38 -10.06
N PHE A 40 1.32 9.10 -11.11
CA PHE A 40 1.62 10.53 -11.03
C PHE A 40 0.39 11.34 -10.59
N LEU A 41 -0.72 11.24 -11.32
CA LEU A 41 -1.91 12.04 -11.04
C LEU A 41 -2.52 11.69 -9.67
N SER A 42 -2.63 10.41 -9.35
CA SER A 42 -3.20 10.01 -8.05
C SER A 42 -2.32 10.46 -6.88
N THR A 43 -0.99 10.38 -7.01
CA THR A 43 -0.08 10.85 -5.97
C THR A 43 -0.05 12.36 -5.86
N LEU A 44 -0.08 13.09 -6.99
CA LEU A 44 -0.18 14.54 -7.02
C LEU A 44 -1.43 15.03 -6.29
N ILE A 45 -2.60 14.53 -6.68
CA ILE A 45 -3.87 14.92 -6.06
C ILE A 45 -3.90 14.52 -4.58
N SER A 46 -3.47 13.30 -4.21
CA SER A 46 -3.36 12.88 -2.82
C SER A 46 -2.43 13.79 -2.00
N SER A 47 -1.29 14.18 -2.56
CA SER A 47 -0.35 15.06 -1.86
C SER A 47 -0.94 16.45 -1.63
N LEU A 48 -1.69 16.97 -2.59
CA LEU A 48 -2.41 18.24 -2.44
C LEU A 48 -3.51 18.15 -1.37
N VAL A 49 -4.28 17.06 -1.33
CA VAL A 49 -5.28 16.84 -0.28
C VAL A 49 -4.63 16.77 1.11
N LEU A 50 -3.54 16.02 1.25
CA LEU A 50 -2.79 15.95 2.51
C LEU A 50 -2.19 17.30 2.90
N LEU A 51 -1.65 18.05 1.94
CA LEU A 51 -1.10 19.39 2.18
C LEU A 51 -2.17 20.36 2.65
N VAL A 52 -3.33 20.40 1.98
CA VAL A 52 -4.48 21.22 2.38
C VAL A 52 -4.91 20.87 3.81
N PHE A 53 -4.99 19.56 4.13
CA PHE A 53 -5.31 19.14 5.49
C PHE A 53 -4.29 19.65 6.50
N VAL A 54 -2.99 19.51 6.22
CA VAL A 54 -1.92 20.01 7.10
C VAL A 54 -2.03 21.54 7.28
N LEU A 55 -2.30 22.30 6.22
CA LEU A 55 -2.42 23.75 6.28
C LEU A 55 -3.65 24.20 7.09
N LEU A 56 -4.79 23.53 6.92
CA LEU A 56 -6.02 23.84 7.66
C LEU A 56 -5.89 23.54 9.16
N PHE A 57 -5.22 22.44 9.50
CA PHE A 57 -5.09 21.99 10.88
C PHE A 57 -3.70 22.28 11.51
N ARG A 58 -2.87 23.12 10.87
CA ARG A 58 -1.49 23.41 11.30
C ARG A 58 -1.38 23.87 12.77
N HIS A 59 -2.38 24.60 13.27
CA HIS A 59 -2.41 25.09 14.66
C HIS A 59 -2.69 23.99 15.70
N SER A 60 -3.30 22.88 15.26
CA SER A 60 -3.59 21.71 16.09
C SER A 60 -2.54 20.61 15.95
N LEU A 61 -1.59 20.76 15.02
CA LEU A 61 -0.51 19.80 14.81
C LEU A 61 0.76 20.30 15.53
N PRO A 62 1.47 19.41 16.24
CA PRO A 62 2.77 19.73 16.80
C PRO A 62 3.74 20.22 15.71
N SER A 63 4.66 21.09 16.10
CA SER A 63 5.68 21.60 15.18
C SER A 63 6.51 20.45 14.64
N PHE A 64 6.62 20.39 13.31
CA PHE A 64 7.59 19.50 12.66
C PHE A 64 8.99 20.01 12.99
N GLU A 65 9.82 19.17 13.60
CA GLU A 65 11.21 19.54 13.85
C GLU A 65 11.90 19.76 12.50
N ARG A 66 12.34 20.99 12.24
CA ARG A 66 12.97 21.40 10.98
C ARG A 66 14.41 20.91 10.84
N SER A 67 14.70 19.72 11.34
CA SER A 67 15.98 19.07 11.11
C SER A 67 16.08 18.62 9.65
N ARG A 68 17.17 19.00 8.98
CA ARG A 68 17.47 18.56 7.61
C ARG A 68 17.44 17.04 7.51
N GLU A 69 17.94 16.34 8.52
CA GLU A 69 17.97 14.89 8.58
C GLU A 69 16.57 14.28 8.57
N VAL A 70 15.66 14.78 9.42
CA VAL A 70 14.27 14.33 9.51
C VAL A 70 13.54 14.56 8.19
N PHE A 71 13.74 15.72 7.57
CA PHE A 71 13.14 16.05 6.28
C PHE A 71 13.63 15.11 5.16
N LEU A 72 14.94 14.83 5.10
CA LEU A 72 15.51 13.92 4.12
C LEU A 72 15.05 12.47 4.34
N LEU A 73 15.00 12.00 5.58
CA LEU A 73 14.52 10.66 5.90
C LEU A 73 13.03 10.49 5.59
N ALA A 74 12.20 11.49 5.92
CA ALA A 74 10.77 11.50 5.56
C ALA A 74 10.59 11.54 4.05
N GLY A 75 11.40 12.33 3.34
CA GLY A 75 11.40 12.44 1.89
C GLY A 75 11.83 11.14 1.22
N LEU A 76 12.93 10.51 1.65
CA LEU A 76 13.39 9.24 1.10
C LEU A 76 12.38 8.12 1.34
N ALA A 77 11.94 7.93 2.59
CA ALA A 77 10.97 6.91 2.93
C ALA A 77 9.64 7.12 2.19
N GLY A 78 9.17 8.37 2.17
CA GLY A 78 7.94 8.72 1.48
C GLY A 78 8.08 8.68 -0.04
N GLY A 79 9.22 9.06 -0.61
CA GLY A 79 9.50 8.92 -2.04
C GLY A 79 9.41 7.47 -2.50
N LEU A 80 9.89 6.53 -1.69
CA LEU A 80 9.70 5.10 -1.92
C LEU A 80 8.20 4.72 -1.85
N GLN A 81 7.50 5.11 -0.78
CA GLN A 81 6.12 4.72 -0.52
C GLN A 81 5.11 5.38 -1.45
N PHE A 82 5.27 6.67 -1.74
CA PHE A 82 4.32 7.45 -2.54
C PHE A 82 4.76 7.62 -4.00
N GLY A 83 6.02 7.32 -4.34
CA GLY A 83 6.55 7.37 -5.69
C GLY A 83 6.71 5.97 -6.30
N LEU A 84 7.66 5.21 -5.79
CA LEU A 84 8.05 3.94 -6.40
C LEU A 84 7.02 2.81 -6.16
N TYR A 85 6.45 2.71 -4.96
CA TYR A 85 5.43 1.69 -4.65
C TYR A 85 4.20 1.78 -5.57
N PRO A 86 3.53 2.95 -5.76
CA PRO A 86 2.41 3.05 -6.69
C PRO A 86 2.80 2.65 -8.11
N LEU A 87 3.95 3.10 -8.58
CA LEU A 87 4.43 2.76 -9.92
C LEU A 87 4.53 1.23 -10.11
N LEU A 88 5.16 0.53 -9.17
CA LEU A 88 5.30 -0.93 -9.23
C LEU A 88 3.95 -1.64 -9.09
N SER A 89 3.15 -1.26 -8.10
CA SER A 89 1.86 -1.88 -7.84
C SER A 89 0.87 -1.67 -8.98
N TYR A 90 0.82 -0.47 -9.58
CA TYR A 90 -0.10 -0.18 -10.68
C TYR A 90 0.38 -0.85 -11.98
N THR A 91 1.69 -0.92 -12.22
CA THR A 91 2.23 -1.70 -13.33
C THR A 91 1.92 -3.19 -13.17
N ALA A 92 1.99 -3.73 -11.95
CA ALA A 92 1.59 -5.12 -11.69
C ALA A 92 0.14 -5.41 -12.07
N LEU A 93 -0.77 -4.44 -11.85
CA LEU A 93 -2.18 -4.56 -12.21
C LEU A 93 -2.44 -4.68 -13.73
N ALA A 94 -1.46 -4.37 -14.58
CA ALA A 94 -1.56 -4.69 -16.00
C ALA A 94 -1.43 -6.20 -16.28
N PHE A 95 -0.77 -6.94 -15.38
CA PHE A 95 -0.41 -8.35 -15.58
C PHE A 95 -1.21 -9.32 -14.70
N ILE A 96 -1.59 -8.93 -13.49
CA ILE A 96 -2.25 -9.80 -12.51
C ILE A 96 -3.57 -9.19 -12.01
N PRO A 97 -4.50 -10.04 -11.51
CA PRO A 97 -5.77 -9.57 -10.96
C PRO A 97 -5.61 -8.66 -9.75
N PRO A 98 -6.55 -7.70 -9.54
CA PRO A 98 -6.55 -6.79 -8.40
C PRO A 98 -6.54 -7.48 -7.04
N SER A 99 -7.30 -8.57 -6.87
CA SER A 99 -7.32 -9.36 -5.63
C SER A 99 -5.95 -9.90 -5.27
N THR A 100 -5.24 -10.45 -6.27
CA THR A 100 -3.89 -10.99 -6.10
C THR A 100 -2.87 -9.89 -5.82
N ASN A 101 -2.91 -8.79 -6.59
CA ASN A 101 -2.03 -7.65 -6.32
C ASN A 101 -2.24 -7.12 -4.89
N ALA A 102 -3.49 -6.92 -4.47
CA ALA A 102 -3.82 -6.47 -3.12
C ALA A 102 -3.28 -7.43 -2.05
N MET A 103 -3.40 -8.75 -2.25
CA MET A 103 -2.89 -9.74 -1.29
C MET A 103 -1.35 -9.72 -1.23
N LEU A 104 -0.66 -9.66 -2.37
CA LEU A 104 0.80 -9.64 -2.44
C LEU A 104 1.40 -8.37 -1.82
N VAL A 105 0.86 -7.18 -2.10
CA VAL A 105 1.36 -5.94 -1.51
C VAL A 105 1.07 -5.85 -0.01
N ASN A 106 -0.05 -6.43 0.45
CA ASN A 106 -0.37 -6.54 1.88
C ASN A 106 0.42 -7.64 2.61
N ALA A 107 1.28 -8.38 1.93
CA ALA A 107 2.29 -9.24 2.56
C ALA A 107 3.51 -8.47 3.12
N ALA A 108 3.56 -7.15 2.98
CA ALA A 108 4.62 -6.29 3.52
C ALA A 108 5.00 -6.59 4.98
N PRO A 109 4.10 -6.92 5.93
CA PRO A 109 4.49 -7.28 7.29
C PRO A 109 5.45 -8.48 7.39
N LEU A 110 5.44 -9.41 6.44
CA LEU A 110 6.41 -10.52 6.38
C LEU A 110 7.82 -10.00 6.09
N PHE A 111 7.92 -9.08 5.15
CA PHE A 111 9.19 -8.44 4.80
C PHE A 111 9.68 -7.51 5.91
N VAL A 112 8.75 -6.83 6.64
CA VAL A 112 9.10 -6.10 7.86
C VAL A 112 9.72 -7.04 8.89
N ALA A 113 9.13 -8.22 9.12
CA ALA A 113 9.67 -9.20 10.05
C ALA A 113 11.08 -9.68 9.62
N LEU A 114 11.26 -10.02 8.34
CA LEU A 114 12.56 -10.40 7.78
C LEU A 114 13.61 -9.29 7.93
N LEU A 115 13.31 -8.08 7.48
CA LEU A 115 14.22 -6.96 7.53
C LEU A 115 14.57 -6.56 8.97
N SER A 116 13.62 -6.69 9.91
CA SER A 116 13.88 -6.45 11.34
C SER A 116 14.89 -7.44 11.92
N MET A 117 14.93 -8.68 11.43
CA MET A 117 15.96 -9.66 11.84
C MET A 117 17.37 -9.23 11.42
N PHE A 118 17.51 -8.72 10.18
CA PHE A 118 18.81 -8.32 9.63
C PHE A 118 19.24 -6.92 10.11
N ILE A 119 18.33 -5.95 10.15
CA ILE A 119 18.64 -4.54 10.43
C ILE A 119 18.64 -4.26 11.94
N LEU A 120 17.69 -4.85 12.69
CA LEU A 120 17.50 -4.57 14.12
C LEU A 120 18.02 -5.70 15.02
N GLY A 121 18.53 -6.81 14.45
CA GLY A 121 18.99 -7.97 15.21
C GLY A 121 17.86 -8.69 15.98
N GLU A 122 16.60 -8.45 15.63
CA GLU A 122 15.45 -9.07 16.29
C GLU A 122 15.36 -10.55 15.93
N ARG A 123 14.93 -11.39 16.90
CA ARG A 123 14.74 -12.83 16.66
C ARG A 123 13.27 -13.18 16.70
N LEU A 124 12.82 -13.96 15.71
CA LEU A 124 11.47 -14.52 15.72
C LEU A 124 11.39 -15.69 16.72
N THR A 125 10.20 -15.90 17.28
CA THR A 125 9.89 -17.14 18.02
C THR A 125 9.76 -18.31 17.05
N GLY A 126 9.79 -19.56 17.53
CA GLY A 126 9.57 -20.73 16.68
C GLY A 126 8.26 -20.65 15.88
N LEU A 127 7.17 -20.18 16.51
CA LEU A 127 5.89 -19.91 15.83
C LEU A 127 6.02 -18.79 14.79
N GLY A 128 6.85 -17.78 15.04
CA GLY A 128 7.13 -16.72 14.08
C GLY A 128 7.83 -17.22 12.83
N TYR A 129 8.79 -18.14 12.97
CA TYR A 129 9.44 -18.79 11.81
C TYR A 129 8.47 -19.66 11.03
N LEU A 130 7.63 -20.47 11.72
CA LEU A 130 6.58 -21.26 11.06
C LEU A 130 5.59 -20.37 10.30
N GLY A 131 5.20 -19.26 10.90
CA GLY A 131 4.33 -18.26 10.24
C GLY A 131 4.97 -17.66 9.00
N LEU A 132 6.25 -17.29 9.09
CA LEU A 132 7.01 -16.74 7.97
C LEU A 132 7.08 -17.76 6.81
N PHE A 133 7.46 -19.01 7.11
CA PHE A 133 7.54 -20.08 6.12
C PHE A 133 6.18 -20.39 5.49
N GLY A 134 5.11 -20.51 6.31
CA GLY A 134 3.75 -20.73 5.82
C GLY A 134 3.26 -19.61 4.90
N ALA A 135 3.58 -18.35 5.23
CA ALA A 135 3.20 -17.23 4.38
C ALA A 135 3.95 -17.20 3.04
N PHE A 136 5.22 -17.59 3.00
CA PHE A 136 5.94 -17.73 1.72
C PHE A 136 5.35 -18.86 0.86
N ILE A 137 4.95 -19.99 1.45
CA ILE A 137 4.19 -21.03 0.73
C ILE A 137 2.89 -20.43 0.19
N GLY A 138 2.17 -19.63 0.98
CA GLY A 138 0.96 -18.93 0.57
C GLY A 138 1.18 -18.03 -0.66
N ILE A 139 2.27 -17.26 -0.70
CA ILE A 139 2.65 -16.44 -1.86
C ILE A 139 2.88 -17.34 -3.10
N VAL A 140 3.61 -18.42 -2.95
CA VAL A 140 3.86 -19.37 -4.06
C VAL A 140 2.56 -19.97 -4.60
N LEU A 141 1.66 -20.44 -3.72
CA LEU A 141 0.35 -20.98 -4.13
C LEU A 141 -0.50 -19.95 -4.86
N LEU A 142 -0.48 -18.70 -4.40
CA LEU A 142 -1.22 -17.62 -5.00
C LEU A 142 -0.73 -17.31 -6.42
N VAL A 143 0.58 -17.27 -6.62
CA VAL A 143 1.21 -17.04 -7.93
C VAL A 143 1.00 -18.25 -8.86
N GLN A 144 1.12 -19.48 -8.35
CA GLN A 144 0.87 -20.70 -9.14
C GLN A 144 -0.60 -20.81 -9.58
N GLY A 145 -1.55 -20.44 -8.72
CA GLY A 145 -2.97 -20.41 -9.08
C GLY A 145 -3.27 -19.51 -10.28
N LEU A 146 -2.50 -18.44 -10.46
CA LEU A 146 -2.61 -17.55 -11.63
C LEU A 146 -1.97 -18.15 -12.88
N SER A 147 -0.84 -18.85 -12.76
CA SER A 147 -0.14 -19.41 -13.91
C SER A 147 -0.96 -20.49 -14.63
N VAL A 148 -1.89 -21.13 -13.93
CA VAL A 148 -2.86 -22.08 -14.52
C VAL A 148 -3.91 -21.37 -15.38
N THR A 149 -4.27 -20.13 -15.03
CA THR A 149 -5.34 -19.37 -15.69
C THR A 149 -4.82 -18.30 -16.66
N MET A 150 -3.57 -17.84 -16.49
CA MET A 150 -2.95 -16.75 -17.26
C MET A 150 -1.55 -17.18 -17.73
N GLN A 151 -1.39 -17.44 -19.03
CA GLN A 151 -0.15 -18.00 -19.58
C GLN A 151 1.05 -17.04 -19.68
N SER A 152 0.84 -15.71 -19.68
CA SER A 152 1.92 -14.72 -19.82
C SER A 152 1.75 -13.55 -18.83
N GLY A 153 2.86 -13.05 -18.32
CA GLY A 153 2.87 -11.83 -17.47
C GLY A 153 2.68 -12.06 -15.97
N VAL A 154 2.30 -13.25 -15.50
CA VAL A 154 2.05 -13.54 -14.08
C VAL A 154 3.30 -13.30 -13.22
N PHE A 155 4.44 -13.84 -13.63
CA PHE A 155 5.69 -13.68 -12.88
C PHE A 155 6.16 -12.22 -12.80
N PRO A 156 6.21 -11.44 -13.90
CA PRO A 156 6.48 -10.02 -13.81
C PRO A 156 5.52 -9.26 -12.89
N GLY A 157 4.21 -9.51 -12.98
CA GLY A 157 3.22 -8.87 -12.13
C GLY A 157 3.39 -9.22 -10.64
N ALA A 158 3.61 -10.49 -10.33
CA ALA A 158 3.88 -10.95 -8.97
C ALA A 158 5.19 -10.35 -8.41
N PHE A 159 6.25 -10.32 -9.22
CA PHE A 159 7.53 -9.72 -8.87
C PHE A 159 7.38 -8.23 -8.54
N LEU A 160 6.66 -7.47 -9.37
CA LEU A 160 6.40 -6.05 -9.14
C LEU A 160 5.60 -5.83 -7.84
N SER A 161 4.57 -6.65 -7.59
CA SER A 161 3.77 -6.56 -6.35
C SER A 161 4.59 -6.86 -5.10
N ILE A 162 5.41 -7.92 -5.14
CA ILE A 162 6.31 -8.29 -4.03
C ILE A 162 7.37 -7.20 -3.81
N SER A 163 7.94 -6.63 -4.88
CA SER A 163 8.85 -5.49 -4.79
C SER A 163 8.18 -4.30 -4.12
N GLY A 164 6.90 -4.04 -4.43
CA GLY A 164 6.08 -3.04 -3.74
C GLY A 164 5.93 -3.34 -2.24
N ALA A 165 5.70 -4.61 -1.86
CA ALA A 165 5.64 -5.04 -0.46
C ALA A 165 6.97 -4.80 0.28
N ILE A 166 8.10 -5.07 -0.37
CA ILE A 166 9.44 -4.81 0.19
C ILE A 166 9.65 -3.31 0.40
N ILE A 167 9.29 -2.46 -0.56
CA ILE A 167 9.38 -1.00 -0.43
C ILE A 167 8.54 -0.51 0.73
N THR A 168 7.29 -0.97 0.84
CA THR A 168 6.40 -0.65 1.97
C THR A 168 7.02 -1.08 3.30
N SER A 169 7.79 -2.16 3.32
CA SER A 169 8.48 -2.65 4.52
C SER A 169 9.61 -1.71 4.94
N PHE A 170 10.41 -1.22 4.01
CA PHE A 170 11.42 -0.19 4.30
C PHE A 170 10.78 1.09 4.83
N TYR A 171 9.70 1.57 4.17
CA TYR A 171 8.92 2.71 4.66
C TYR A 171 8.42 2.48 6.08
N SER A 172 7.91 1.30 6.38
CA SER A 172 7.39 0.95 7.71
C SER A 172 8.47 0.96 8.78
N ILE A 173 9.68 0.49 8.47
CA ILE A 173 10.82 0.48 9.42
C ILE A 173 11.32 1.90 9.67
N ILE A 174 11.58 2.67 8.62
CA ILE A 174 12.05 4.07 8.72
C ILE A 174 10.97 4.94 9.34
N GLY A 175 9.73 4.81 8.87
CA GLY A 175 8.58 5.55 9.34
C GLY A 175 8.28 5.32 10.82
N ARG A 176 8.51 4.09 11.34
CA ARG A 176 8.35 3.79 12.77
C ARG A 176 9.21 4.69 13.66
N LYS A 177 10.44 4.99 13.25
CA LYS A 177 11.34 5.91 13.98
C LYS A 177 10.82 7.35 13.89
N LEU A 178 10.46 7.81 12.71
CA LEU A 178 9.99 9.18 12.47
C LEU A 178 8.64 9.46 13.14
N MET A 179 7.69 8.54 13.04
CA MET A 179 6.33 8.69 13.56
C MET A 179 6.21 8.53 15.08
N ARG A 180 7.30 8.18 15.77
CA ARG A 180 7.36 8.23 17.26
C ARG A 180 7.52 9.65 17.79
N THR A 181 8.19 10.52 17.04
CA THR A 181 8.54 11.88 17.44
C THR A 181 7.81 12.95 16.64
N HIS A 182 7.28 12.58 15.46
CA HIS A 182 6.62 13.51 14.55
C HIS A 182 5.21 13.02 14.20
N GLU A 183 4.33 13.96 13.88
CA GLU A 183 2.97 13.65 13.44
C GLU A 183 2.96 12.84 12.15
N PRO A 184 2.31 11.66 12.14
CA PRO A 184 2.27 10.79 10.95
C PRO A 184 1.75 11.47 9.69
N VAL A 185 0.77 12.38 9.84
CA VAL A 185 0.21 13.15 8.72
C VAL A 185 1.25 14.07 8.08
N LEU A 186 2.09 14.74 8.90
CA LEU A 186 3.16 15.60 8.41
C LEU A 186 4.23 14.80 7.68
N VAL A 187 4.67 13.68 8.28
CA VAL A 187 5.64 12.76 7.65
C VAL A 187 5.11 12.26 6.31
N SER A 188 3.83 11.89 6.25
CA SER A 188 3.20 11.40 5.02
C SER A 188 3.02 12.50 3.98
N ALA A 189 2.67 13.72 4.37
CA ALA A 189 2.55 14.84 3.45
C ALA A 189 3.90 15.20 2.80
N VAL A 190 4.97 15.28 3.61
CA VAL A 190 6.34 15.48 3.09
C VAL A 190 6.72 14.35 2.15
N GLY A 191 6.48 13.10 2.58
CA GLY A 191 6.77 11.91 1.76
C GLY A 191 6.00 11.90 0.44
N ALA A 192 4.72 12.27 0.46
CA ALA A 192 3.89 12.33 -0.75
C ALA A 192 4.37 13.41 -1.74
N LEU A 193 4.86 14.56 -1.25
CA LEU A 193 5.49 15.59 -2.09
C LEU A 193 6.75 15.07 -2.77
N PHE A 194 7.61 14.34 -2.05
CA PHE A 194 8.79 13.70 -2.65
C PHE A 194 8.41 12.62 -3.65
N GLY A 195 7.38 11.80 -3.35
CA GLY A 195 6.84 10.82 -4.29
C GLY A 195 6.30 11.49 -5.56
N THR A 196 5.56 12.59 -5.42
CA THR A 196 5.08 13.39 -6.56
C THR A 196 6.24 13.92 -7.38
N PHE A 197 7.30 14.45 -6.74
CA PHE A 197 8.49 14.93 -7.45
C PHE A 197 9.15 13.81 -8.27
N ILE A 198 9.36 12.64 -7.67
CA ILE A 198 9.93 11.46 -8.36
C ILE A 198 9.08 11.08 -9.57
N LEU A 199 7.75 10.97 -9.39
CA LEU A 199 6.84 10.62 -10.48
C LEU A 199 6.76 11.70 -11.56
N THR A 200 6.87 12.97 -11.19
CA THR A 200 6.98 14.08 -12.17
C THR A 200 8.21 13.92 -13.05
N VAL A 201 9.36 13.61 -12.44
CA VAL A 201 10.61 13.39 -13.19
C VAL A 201 10.45 12.16 -14.11
N ILE A 202 9.88 11.07 -13.64
CA ILE A 202 9.64 9.87 -14.45
C ILE A 202 8.69 10.17 -15.61
N CYS A 203 7.56 10.85 -15.36
CA CYS A 203 6.63 11.27 -16.41
C CYS A 203 7.29 12.17 -17.47
N PHE A 204 8.13 13.09 -17.03
CA PHE A 204 8.87 13.98 -17.92
C PHE A 204 9.85 13.20 -18.79
N LEU A 205 10.70 12.36 -18.19
CA LEU A 205 11.70 11.56 -18.90
C LEU A 205 11.08 10.53 -19.86
N THR A 206 9.88 10.05 -19.58
CA THR A 206 9.15 9.10 -20.43
C THR A 206 8.21 9.77 -21.41
N SER A 207 8.21 11.11 -21.50
CA SER A 207 7.34 11.94 -22.37
C SER A 207 5.84 11.73 -22.14
N ARG A 208 5.43 11.19 -20.99
CA ARG A 208 4.03 10.88 -20.65
C ARG A 208 3.21 12.10 -20.24
N LEU A 209 3.85 13.23 -19.92
CA LEU A 209 3.15 14.47 -19.57
C LEU A 209 2.30 15.01 -20.71
N ASN A 210 2.78 14.92 -21.95
CA ASN A 210 2.06 15.43 -23.11
C ASN A 210 0.78 14.63 -23.42
N GLU A 211 0.74 13.36 -23.04
CA GLU A 211 -0.41 12.48 -23.24
C GLU A 211 -1.54 12.75 -22.25
N LEU A 212 -1.25 13.44 -21.13
CA LEU A 212 -2.26 13.79 -20.11
C LEU A 212 -3.37 14.71 -20.63
N ILE A 213 -3.14 15.44 -21.72
CA ILE A 213 -4.12 16.35 -22.34
C ILE A 213 -5.29 15.58 -22.95
N TRP A 214 -5.11 14.32 -23.30
CA TRP A 214 -6.08 13.46 -23.96
C TRP A 214 -6.81 12.49 -23.05
N ILE A 215 -6.78 12.71 -21.73
CA ILE A 215 -7.41 11.81 -20.75
C ILE A 215 -8.94 11.84 -20.92
N ASN A 216 -9.52 10.64 -20.99
CA ASN A 216 -10.97 10.48 -20.93
C ASN A 216 -11.52 10.98 -19.58
N THR A 217 -12.62 11.73 -19.63
CA THR A 217 -13.27 12.30 -18.45
C THR A 217 -13.63 11.24 -17.39
N THR A 218 -14.07 10.05 -17.81
CA THR A 218 -14.38 8.94 -16.89
C THR A 218 -13.11 8.47 -16.15
N HIS A 219 -11.99 8.31 -16.84
CA HIS A 219 -10.72 7.93 -16.21
C HIS A 219 -10.23 8.99 -15.25
N LEU A 220 -10.38 10.26 -15.59
CA LEU A 220 -10.04 11.37 -14.70
C LEU A 220 -10.85 11.32 -13.40
N TYR A 221 -12.17 11.08 -13.47
CA TYR A 221 -13.00 10.90 -12.26
C TYR A 221 -12.56 9.71 -11.42
N LEU A 222 -12.22 8.58 -12.05
CA LEU A 222 -11.73 7.40 -11.33
C LEU A 222 -10.39 7.65 -10.64
N VAL A 223 -9.48 8.38 -11.29
CA VAL A 223 -8.18 8.77 -10.69
C VAL A 223 -8.39 9.76 -9.54
N ILE A 224 -9.28 10.75 -9.69
CA ILE A 224 -9.63 11.69 -8.62
C ILE A 224 -10.24 10.95 -7.44
N TYR A 225 -11.24 10.06 -7.71
CA TYR A 225 -11.82 9.22 -6.66
C TYR A 225 -10.73 8.45 -5.90
N TRP A 226 -9.85 7.76 -6.62
CA TRP A 226 -8.78 6.98 -6.00
C TRP A 226 -7.81 7.85 -5.18
N ALA A 227 -7.39 8.98 -5.73
CA ALA A 227 -6.48 9.91 -5.04
C ALA A 227 -7.08 10.45 -3.73
N VAL A 228 -8.35 10.83 -3.76
CA VAL A 228 -9.09 11.30 -2.59
C VAL A 228 -9.30 10.16 -1.59
N ALA A 229 -9.72 8.98 -2.06
CA ALA A 229 -9.90 7.79 -1.23
C ALA A 229 -8.60 7.38 -0.51
N GLN A 230 -7.46 7.40 -1.22
CA GLN A 230 -6.15 7.11 -0.67
C GLN A 230 -5.75 8.12 0.42
N ALA A 231 -5.94 9.42 0.18
CA ALA A 231 -5.63 10.47 1.15
C ALA A 231 -6.51 10.36 2.40
N PHE A 232 -7.83 10.25 2.23
CA PHE A 232 -8.77 10.10 3.35
C PHE A 232 -8.56 8.79 4.11
N GLY A 233 -8.30 7.69 3.41
CA GLY A 233 -7.92 6.42 4.02
C GLY A 233 -6.70 6.58 4.94
N SER A 234 -5.68 7.30 4.48
CA SER A 234 -4.48 7.59 5.28
C SER A 234 -4.79 8.44 6.50
N LEU A 235 -5.61 9.48 6.37
CA LEU A 235 -6.02 10.34 7.50
C LEU A 235 -6.80 9.54 8.56
N LEU A 236 -7.75 8.70 8.13
CA LEU A 236 -8.52 7.85 9.04
C LEU A 236 -7.64 6.80 9.73
N PHE A 237 -6.73 6.18 8.99
CA PHE A 237 -5.75 5.25 9.53
C PHE A 237 -4.89 5.89 10.62
N PHE A 238 -4.31 7.06 10.37
CA PHE A 238 -3.50 7.76 11.36
C PHE A 238 -4.33 8.22 12.57
N ALA A 239 -5.57 8.68 12.36
CA ALA A 239 -6.47 9.03 13.46
C ALA A 239 -6.79 7.81 14.35
N ALA A 240 -6.98 6.63 13.76
CA ALA A 240 -7.19 5.39 14.50
C ALA A 240 -5.93 4.92 15.26
N MET A 241 -4.76 5.00 14.60
CA MET A 241 -3.48 4.55 15.18
C MET A 241 -3.03 5.34 16.40
N ARG A 242 -3.54 6.56 16.59
CA ARG A 242 -3.28 7.33 17.85
C ARG A 242 -3.88 6.69 19.09
N ARG A 243 -4.91 5.83 18.95
CA ARG A 243 -5.68 5.25 20.05
C ARG A 243 -5.75 3.74 20.04
N LEU A 244 -5.32 3.10 18.96
CA LEU A 244 -5.28 1.64 18.84
C LEU A 244 -3.86 1.13 19.03
N GLU A 245 -3.74 0.02 19.74
CA GLU A 245 -2.50 -0.73 19.81
C GLU A 245 -2.19 -1.37 18.44
N ALA A 246 -0.92 -1.36 18.04
CA ALA A 246 -0.48 -1.88 16.74
C ALA A 246 -0.99 -3.30 16.42
N PRO A 247 -1.03 -4.28 17.37
CA PRO A 247 -1.56 -5.61 17.07
C PRO A 247 -3.05 -5.63 16.71
N ARG A 248 -3.83 -4.70 17.28
CA ARG A 248 -5.26 -4.58 16.95
C ARG A 248 -5.48 -3.91 15.60
N ALA A 249 -4.66 -2.91 15.28
CA ALA A 249 -4.72 -2.22 14.02
C ALA A 249 -4.34 -3.13 12.83
N SER A 250 -3.37 -4.03 13.01
CA SER A 250 -2.88 -4.90 11.94
C SER A 250 -3.95 -5.83 11.36
N VAL A 251 -4.92 -6.27 12.17
CA VAL A 251 -6.03 -7.12 11.70
C VAL A 251 -6.88 -6.39 10.66
N PHE A 252 -7.09 -5.07 10.85
CA PHE A 252 -7.90 -4.27 9.93
C PHE A 252 -7.19 -3.98 8.60
N MET A 253 -5.87 -4.14 8.51
CA MET A 253 -5.17 -3.99 7.23
C MET A 253 -5.61 -5.02 6.20
N PHE A 254 -6.11 -6.20 6.65
CA PHE A 254 -6.69 -7.20 5.75
C PHE A 254 -8.04 -6.79 5.15
N MET A 255 -8.65 -5.70 5.61
CA MET A 255 -9.84 -5.13 4.95
C MET A 255 -9.52 -4.67 3.52
N SER A 256 -8.30 -4.21 3.25
CA SER A 256 -7.90 -3.79 1.90
C SER A 256 -7.94 -4.94 0.87
N PRO A 257 -7.23 -6.07 1.05
CA PRO A 257 -7.34 -7.18 0.11
C PRO A 257 -8.73 -7.82 0.07
N LEU A 258 -9.47 -7.83 1.19
CA LEU A 258 -10.86 -8.30 1.19
C LEU A 258 -11.74 -7.41 0.30
N THR A 259 -11.66 -6.11 0.46
CA THR A 259 -12.41 -5.14 -0.36
C THR A 259 -11.99 -5.25 -1.83
N ALA A 260 -10.69 -5.31 -2.13
CA ALA A 260 -10.19 -5.47 -3.48
C ALA A 260 -10.77 -6.73 -4.14
N THR A 261 -10.78 -7.85 -3.42
CA THR A 261 -11.35 -9.12 -3.91
C THR A 261 -12.85 -9.00 -4.17
N LEU A 262 -13.62 -8.50 -3.20
CA LEU A 262 -15.07 -8.36 -3.34
C LEU A 262 -15.46 -7.45 -4.53
N LEU A 263 -14.81 -6.30 -4.65
CA LEU A 263 -15.08 -5.37 -5.74
C LEU A 263 -14.61 -5.91 -7.09
N SER A 264 -13.50 -6.64 -7.15
CA SER A 264 -13.00 -7.25 -8.38
C SER A 264 -13.91 -8.37 -8.89
N VAL A 265 -14.44 -9.19 -7.98
CA VAL A 265 -15.47 -10.19 -8.34
C VAL A 265 -16.73 -9.51 -8.84
N ALA A 266 -17.21 -8.48 -8.12
CA ALA A 266 -18.47 -7.83 -8.43
C ALA A 266 -18.45 -7.02 -9.73
N PHE A 267 -17.36 -6.27 -9.98
CA PHE A 267 -17.30 -5.30 -11.08
C PHE A 267 -16.40 -5.72 -12.25
N LEU A 268 -15.41 -6.58 -12.03
CA LEU A 268 -14.48 -7.02 -13.06
C LEU A 268 -14.67 -8.50 -13.45
N GLY A 269 -15.61 -9.22 -12.80
CA GLY A 269 -15.87 -10.63 -13.07
C GLY A 269 -14.70 -11.55 -12.72
N GLU A 270 -13.84 -11.14 -11.76
CA GLU A 270 -12.69 -11.93 -11.36
C GLU A 270 -13.13 -13.27 -10.77
N ARG A 271 -12.50 -14.37 -11.20
CA ARG A 271 -12.78 -15.71 -10.69
C ARG A 271 -11.81 -16.04 -9.55
N ILE A 272 -12.36 -16.38 -8.40
CA ILE A 272 -11.57 -16.79 -7.23
C ILE A 272 -11.24 -18.27 -7.37
N THR A 273 -9.94 -18.59 -7.42
CA THR A 273 -9.44 -19.96 -7.51
C THR A 273 -9.24 -20.57 -6.10
N PRO A 274 -9.32 -21.90 -5.94
CA PRO A 274 -8.99 -22.54 -4.66
C PRO A 274 -7.58 -22.22 -4.17
N GLN A 275 -6.62 -22.07 -5.10
CA GLN A 275 -5.23 -21.69 -4.80
C GLN A 275 -5.16 -20.26 -4.23
N PHE A 276 -5.97 -19.33 -4.75
CA PHE A 276 -6.08 -17.98 -4.18
C PHE A 276 -6.57 -18.02 -2.74
N VAL A 277 -7.63 -18.78 -2.45
CA VAL A 277 -8.18 -18.92 -1.10
C VAL A 277 -7.15 -19.53 -0.16
N ALA A 278 -6.56 -20.66 -0.53
CA ALA A 278 -5.56 -21.35 0.30
C ALA A 278 -4.31 -20.48 0.54
N GLY A 279 -3.79 -19.85 -0.52
CA GLY A 279 -2.66 -18.92 -0.42
C GLY A 279 -2.95 -17.72 0.47
N SER A 280 -4.13 -17.12 0.34
CA SER A 280 -4.57 -16.00 1.16
C SER A 280 -4.67 -16.37 2.65
N ILE A 281 -5.26 -17.52 2.97
CA ILE A 281 -5.33 -18.05 4.36
C ILE A 281 -3.93 -18.24 4.93
N LEU A 282 -3.00 -18.84 4.17
CA LEU A 282 -1.62 -19.05 4.61
C LEU A 282 -0.88 -17.73 4.82
N ILE A 283 -1.06 -16.74 3.96
CA ILE A 283 -0.44 -15.41 4.11
C ILE A 283 -0.98 -14.74 5.38
N ILE A 284 -2.30 -14.67 5.55
CA ILE A 284 -2.94 -14.01 6.71
C ILE A 284 -2.54 -14.68 8.02
N THR A 285 -2.63 -16.01 8.10
CA THR A 285 -2.24 -16.76 9.29
C THR A 285 -0.75 -16.63 9.57
N GLY A 286 0.09 -16.71 8.54
CA GLY A 286 1.53 -16.53 8.63
C GLY A 286 1.91 -15.15 9.17
N ILE A 287 1.33 -14.08 8.64
CA ILE A 287 1.52 -12.70 9.15
C ILE A 287 1.10 -12.62 10.62
N THR A 288 -0.06 -13.17 10.96
CA THR A 288 -0.57 -13.15 12.35
C THR A 288 0.36 -13.88 13.33
N LEU A 289 0.94 -15.00 12.92
CA LEU A 289 1.90 -15.76 13.73
C LEU A 289 3.23 -15.01 13.87
N THR A 290 3.74 -14.39 12.83
CA THR A 290 4.99 -13.61 12.89
C THR A 290 4.87 -12.39 13.81
N GLN A 291 3.69 -11.77 13.89
CA GLN A 291 3.45 -10.57 14.70
C GLN A 291 3.25 -10.87 16.19
N ARG A 292 2.84 -12.09 16.58
CA ARG A 292 2.61 -12.47 17.99
C ARG A 292 3.81 -12.25 18.91
N LYS A 293 5.03 -12.22 18.39
CA LYS A 293 6.25 -11.97 19.15
C LYS A 293 6.34 -10.55 19.73
N TYR A 294 5.77 -9.54 19.08
CA TYR A 294 5.83 -8.15 19.55
C TYR A 294 4.93 -7.86 20.76
N VAL A 295 3.96 -8.75 21.03
CA VAL A 295 3.03 -8.61 22.16
C VAL A 295 3.67 -9.00 23.49
N ASN A 296 4.67 -9.91 23.50
CA ASN A 296 5.24 -10.45 24.75
C ASN A 296 6.43 -9.62 25.30
N LYS A 297 7.03 -8.73 24.52
CA LYS A 297 8.20 -7.91 24.98
C LYS A 297 7.80 -6.62 25.71
N THR A 298 6.54 -6.23 25.64
CA THR A 298 6.01 -5.03 26.33
C THR A 298 5.40 -5.33 27.70
N LYS A 299 5.54 -6.56 28.22
CA LYS A 299 5.04 -6.97 29.53
C LYS A 299 6.13 -7.26 30.57
N ASN A 300 7.39 -6.85 30.32
CA ASN A 300 8.44 -6.87 31.36
C ASN A 300 9.01 -5.48 31.57
#